data_d729b6e8451d5b3a4fe8b87ce78eb0c8
#
_entry.id   d729b6e8451d5b3a4fe8b87ce78eb0c8
#
_cell.length_a   1.000
_cell.length_b   1.000
_cell.length_c   1.000
_cell.angle_alpha   90.00
_cell.angle_beta   90.00
_cell.angle_gamma   90.00
#
_symmetry.space_group_name_H-M   'P 1'
#
loop_
_entity.id
_entity.type
_entity.pdbx_description
1 polymer ?
#
loop_
_entity_poly.entity_id
_entity_poly.type
_entity_poly.pdbx_seq_one_letter_code
_entity_poly.pdbx_strand_id
1 'polypeptide(L)'
;VDSEDILTKLRTEGYAISPSYEDADLVVVNTCGFIDSAVQESLDAIGEAFNENGKVVVTGCLGARMDASGENMVQKLHPKVLGVTGPHASNEVLDLIHFNLPRPHEPFIDLLPPQGIKLTPSHYAYLKISEGCNHRCTFCIIPSLRGDLVSRPIGDVIKEAEKLVQS
;
A
#
# COMPACT_ATOMS: atom_id res chain seq x y z
N VAL A 1 -6.29 -3.35 -4.30
CA VAL A 1 -5.37 -3.24 -5.44
C VAL A 1 -3.96 -2.90 -4.98
N ASP A 2 -3.72 -1.73 -4.34
CA ASP A 2 -2.35 -1.35 -3.94
C ASP A 2 -1.75 -2.31 -2.90
N SER A 3 -2.52 -2.70 -1.88
CA SER A 3 -2.09 -3.72 -0.90
C SER A 3 -1.85 -5.09 -1.54
N GLU A 4 -2.69 -5.49 -2.48
CA GLU A 4 -2.54 -6.75 -3.22
C GLU A 4 -1.28 -6.77 -4.08
N ASP A 5 -0.93 -5.63 -4.72
CA ASP A 5 0.32 -5.49 -5.48
C ASP A 5 1.55 -5.62 -4.57
N ILE A 6 1.54 -4.93 -3.42
CA ILE A 6 2.62 -5.04 -2.42
C ILE A 6 2.75 -6.48 -1.92
N LEU A 7 1.65 -7.12 -1.52
CA LEU A 7 1.66 -8.50 -1.04
C LEU A 7 2.15 -9.49 -2.11
N THR A 8 1.71 -9.32 -3.37
CA THR A 8 2.14 -10.17 -4.48
C THR A 8 3.65 -10.05 -4.70
N LYS A 9 4.18 -8.82 -4.71
CA LYS A 9 5.63 -8.58 -4.85
C LYS A 9 6.42 -9.18 -3.70
N LEU A 10 5.99 -8.99 -2.45
CA LEU A 10 6.65 -9.56 -1.28
C LEU A 10 6.68 -11.09 -1.33
N ARG A 11 5.58 -11.73 -1.70
CA ARG A 11 5.52 -13.19 -1.88
C ARG A 11 6.42 -13.67 -3.01
N THR A 12 6.47 -12.94 -4.13
CA THR A 12 7.37 -13.24 -5.26
C THR A 12 8.83 -13.20 -4.83
N GLU A 13 9.19 -12.34 -3.87
CA GLU A 13 10.55 -12.27 -3.32
C GLU A 13 10.82 -13.23 -2.15
N GLY A 14 9.82 -14.05 -1.80
CA GLY A 14 9.97 -15.11 -0.82
C GLY A 14 9.60 -14.73 0.62
N TYR A 15 9.08 -13.53 0.86
CA TYR A 15 8.60 -13.15 2.19
C TYR A 15 7.32 -13.89 2.56
N ALA A 16 7.24 -14.40 3.77
CA ALA A 16 6.01 -14.95 4.34
C ALA A 16 5.09 -13.83 4.81
N ILE A 17 3.78 -14.05 4.73
CA ILE A 17 2.77 -13.12 5.26
C ILE A 17 2.28 -13.68 6.58
N SER A 18 2.45 -12.90 7.66
CA SER A 18 1.96 -13.25 9.00
C SER A 18 0.48 -12.91 9.17
N PRO A 19 -0.30 -13.72 9.88
CA PRO A 19 -1.68 -13.41 10.22
C PRO A 19 -1.83 -12.39 11.37
N SER A 20 -0.75 -12.09 12.10
CA SER A 20 -0.73 -11.17 13.25
C SER A 20 0.42 -10.18 13.18
N TYR A 21 0.28 -9.04 13.85
CA TYR A 21 1.36 -8.04 13.96
C TYR A 21 2.50 -8.53 14.85
N GLU A 22 2.18 -9.21 15.95
CA GLU A 22 3.14 -9.69 16.95
C GLU A 22 4.16 -10.68 16.37
N ASP A 23 3.69 -11.56 15.47
CA ASP A 23 4.54 -12.59 14.85
C ASP A 23 5.28 -12.12 13.60
N ALA A 24 5.02 -10.89 13.14
CA ALA A 24 5.67 -10.34 11.96
C ALA A 24 7.03 -9.72 12.30
N ASP A 25 8.01 -9.89 11.40
CA ASP A 25 9.31 -9.20 11.52
C ASP A 25 9.20 -7.69 11.21
N LEU A 26 8.17 -7.30 10.45
CA LEU A 26 7.87 -5.92 10.07
C LEU A 26 6.41 -5.81 9.64
N VAL A 27 5.76 -4.70 9.97
CA VAL A 27 4.38 -4.40 9.59
C VAL A 27 4.34 -3.27 8.55
N VAL A 28 3.56 -3.46 7.48
CA VAL A 28 3.27 -2.43 6.50
C VAL A 28 1.84 -1.95 6.66
N VAL A 29 1.65 -0.67 6.98
CA VAL A 29 0.32 -0.05 7.11
C VAL A 29 0.02 0.75 5.85
N ASN A 30 -0.95 0.27 5.05
CA ASN A 30 -1.46 1.00 3.89
C ASN A 30 -2.61 1.91 4.32
N THR A 31 -2.46 3.21 4.12
CA THR A 31 -3.28 4.26 4.75
C THR A 31 -4.18 4.99 3.76
N CYS A 32 -5.30 5.50 4.28
CA CYS A 32 -6.17 6.45 3.59
C CYS A 32 -5.94 7.88 4.11
N GLY A 33 -5.97 8.86 3.20
CA GLY A 33 -5.72 10.28 3.54
C GLY A 33 -6.81 11.25 3.06
N PHE A 34 -7.98 10.75 2.60
CA PHE A 34 -8.97 11.58 1.93
C PHE A 34 -9.94 12.28 2.89
N ILE A 35 -10.45 11.57 3.89
CA ILE A 35 -11.44 12.08 4.85
C ILE A 35 -10.88 11.94 6.28
N ASP A 36 -11.30 12.80 7.17
CA ASP A 36 -10.72 12.88 8.52
C ASP A 36 -10.94 11.60 9.34
N SER A 37 -12.09 10.93 9.20
CA SER A 37 -12.34 9.65 9.86
C SER A 37 -11.38 8.55 9.40
N ALA A 38 -11.09 8.46 8.10
CA ALA A 38 -10.14 7.48 7.57
C ALA A 38 -8.68 7.84 7.90
N VAL A 39 -8.37 9.14 8.04
CA VAL A 39 -7.07 9.59 8.57
C VAL A 39 -6.90 9.14 10.01
N GLN A 40 -7.91 9.34 10.85
CA GLN A 40 -7.86 8.92 12.25
C GLN A 40 -7.72 7.40 12.37
N GLU A 41 -8.53 6.63 11.64
CA GLU A 41 -8.43 5.16 11.57
C GLU A 41 -7.02 4.71 11.15
N SER A 42 -6.42 5.38 10.15
CA SER A 42 -5.06 5.09 9.70
C SER A 42 -4.01 5.37 10.78
N LEU A 43 -4.15 6.48 11.52
CA LEU A 43 -3.26 6.82 12.63
C LEU A 43 -3.39 5.84 13.80
N ASP A 44 -4.61 5.42 14.11
CA ASP A 44 -4.89 4.43 15.15
C ASP A 44 -4.27 3.07 14.78
N ALA A 45 -4.41 2.63 13.52
CA ALA A 45 -3.79 1.40 13.01
C ALA A 45 -2.24 1.45 13.06
N ILE A 46 -1.63 2.61 12.76
CA ILE A 46 -0.18 2.80 12.92
C ILE A 46 0.21 2.67 14.40
N GLY A 47 -0.56 3.27 15.31
CA GLY A 47 -0.33 3.18 16.75
C GLY A 47 -0.45 1.75 17.27
N GLU A 48 -1.45 0.99 16.83
CA GLU A 48 -1.64 -0.42 17.15
C GLU A 48 -0.45 -1.28 16.66
N ALA A 49 -0.08 -1.12 15.39
CA ALA A 49 1.07 -1.82 14.81
C ALA A 49 2.38 -1.53 15.57
N PHE A 50 2.55 -0.30 16.04
CA PHE A 50 3.70 0.06 16.88
C PHE A 50 3.70 -0.62 18.24
N ASN A 51 2.55 -0.68 18.89
CA ASN A 51 2.42 -1.28 20.22
C ASN A 51 2.66 -2.79 20.17
N GLU A 52 2.23 -3.44 19.10
CA GLU A 52 2.34 -4.89 18.97
C GLU A 52 3.67 -5.36 18.35
N ASN A 53 4.24 -4.61 17.43
CA ASN A 53 5.44 -5.02 16.67
C ASN A 53 6.63 -4.08 16.86
N GLY A 54 6.41 -2.77 16.77
CA GLY A 54 7.44 -1.74 16.88
C GLY A 54 8.23 -1.44 15.59
N LYS A 55 8.16 -2.27 14.55
CA LYS A 55 8.79 -2.07 13.24
C LYS A 55 7.74 -1.81 12.18
N VAL A 56 7.46 -0.56 11.88
CA VAL A 56 6.35 -0.15 11.03
C VAL A 56 6.84 0.68 9.86
N VAL A 57 6.42 0.30 8.65
CA VAL A 57 6.50 1.08 7.41
C VAL A 57 5.10 1.56 7.05
N VAL A 58 4.96 2.83 6.72
CA VAL A 58 3.67 3.42 6.33
C VAL A 58 3.68 3.76 4.85
N THR A 59 2.59 3.42 4.17
CA THR A 59 2.38 3.72 2.75
C THR A 59 0.96 4.23 2.51
N GLY A 60 0.68 4.67 1.29
CA GLY A 60 -0.65 5.12 0.89
C GLY A 60 -0.85 6.62 0.97
N CYS A 61 -2.10 7.04 0.87
CA CYS A 61 -2.43 8.47 0.67
C CYS A 61 -2.09 9.35 1.89
N LEU A 62 -2.20 8.83 3.10
CA LEU A 62 -1.78 9.57 4.30
C LEU A 62 -0.26 9.79 4.33
N GLY A 63 0.51 8.84 3.80
CA GLY A 63 1.97 8.96 3.67
C GLY A 63 2.44 10.12 2.78
N ALA A 64 1.58 10.60 1.87
CA ALA A 64 1.85 11.80 1.06
C ALA A 64 1.29 13.10 1.66
N ARG A 65 0.59 13.03 2.80
CA ARG A 65 -0.07 14.20 3.40
C ARG A 65 0.90 15.03 4.22
N MET A 66 1.01 16.31 3.86
CA MET A 66 1.79 17.29 4.61
C MET A 66 0.85 18.10 5.53
N ASP A 67 1.36 18.53 6.66
CA ASP A 67 0.67 19.47 7.55
C ASP A 67 0.79 20.92 7.06
N ALA A 68 0.21 21.85 7.81
CA ALA A 68 0.26 23.29 7.49
C ALA A 68 1.70 23.88 7.52
N SER A 69 2.64 23.21 8.19
CA SER A 69 4.06 23.58 8.24
C SER A 69 4.90 23.00 7.10
N GLY A 70 4.32 22.11 6.26
CA GLY A 70 5.00 21.42 5.20
C GLY A 70 5.77 20.17 5.66
N GLU A 71 5.51 19.71 6.90
CA GLU A 71 6.06 18.47 7.43
C GLU A 71 5.15 17.29 7.14
N ASN A 72 5.73 16.11 6.94
CA ASN A 72 4.94 14.89 6.76
C ASN A 72 4.16 14.56 8.04
N MET A 73 2.84 14.44 7.91
CA MET A 73 1.93 14.27 9.03
C MET A 73 2.20 12.98 9.82
N VAL A 74 2.52 11.88 9.12
CA VAL A 74 2.83 10.60 9.76
C VAL A 74 4.15 10.66 10.52
N GLN A 75 5.20 11.20 9.92
CA GLN A 75 6.51 11.32 10.56
C GLN A 75 6.48 12.22 11.80
N LYS A 76 5.64 13.25 11.78
CA LYS A 76 5.46 14.15 12.91
C LYS A 76 4.78 13.47 14.10
N LEU A 77 3.73 12.69 13.85
CA LEU A 77 2.95 12.00 14.89
C LEU A 77 3.62 10.69 15.34
N HIS A 78 4.30 10.00 14.43
CA HIS A 78 4.98 8.73 14.67
C HIS A 78 6.44 8.79 14.17
N PRO A 79 7.34 9.53 14.86
CA PRO A 79 8.72 9.74 14.41
C PRO A 79 9.58 8.46 14.37
N LYS A 80 9.11 7.37 14.94
CA LYS A 80 9.80 6.08 15.00
C LYS A 80 9.46 5.13 13.85
N VAL A 81 8.59 5.52 12.89
CA VAL A 81 8.34 4.70 11.71
C VAL A 81 9.62 4.49 10.92
N LEU A 82 9.82 3.28 10.40
CA LEU A 82 11.01 2.92 9.62
C LEU A 82 11.07 3.66 8.28
N GLY A 83 9.92 4.01 7.73
CA GLY A 83 9.79 4.80 6.52
C GLY A 83 8.34 5.14 6.21
N VAL A 84 8.17 6.22 5.43
CA VAL A 84 6.85 6.68 4.95
C VAL A 84 6.95 6.87 3.45
N THR A 85 6.03 6.24 2.72
CA THR A 85 5.90 6.39 1.27
C THR A 85 4.50 6.85 0.90
N GLY A 86 4.36 7.45 -0.29
CA GLY A 86 3.08 7.90 -0.82
C GLY A 86 2.26 6.78 -1.48
N PRO A 87 1.16 7.14 -2.16
CA PRO A 87 0.44 6.23 -3.04
C PRO A 87 1.32 5.82 -4.23
N HIS A 88 1.07 4.65 -4.83
CA HIS A 88 1.83 4.07 -5.97
C HIS A 88 3.29 3.73 -5.70
N ALA A 89 3.70 3.69 -4.46
CA ALA A 89 5.09 3.53 -4.03
C ALA A 89 5.43 2.05 -3.68
N SER A 90 4.83 1.07 -4.35
CA SER A 90 5.05 -0.35 -4.01
C SER A 90 6.53 -0.75 -4.10
N ASN A 91 7.29 -0.21 -5.06
CA ASN A 91 8.72 -0.47 -5.16
C ASN A 91 9.49 0.18 -4.00
N GLU A 92 9.16 1.41 -3.62
CA GLU A 92 9.77 2.11 -2.47
C GLU A 92 9.48 1.37 -1.16
N VAL A 93 8.26 0.80 -1.01
CA VAL A 93 7.92 -0.06 0.13
C VAL A 93 8.82 -1.29 0.18
N LEU A 94 9.04 -1.95 -0.97
CA LEU A 94 9.96 -3.09 -1.06
C LEU A 94 11.39 -2.69 -0.68
N ASP A 95 11.88 -1.55 -1.19
CA ASP A 95 13.22 -1.05 -0.87
C ASP A 95 13.37 -0.79 0.64
N LEU A 96 12.36 -0.20 1.29
CA LEU A 96 12.34 -0.01 2.75
C LEU A 96 12.34 -1.34 3.50
N ILE A 97 11.60 -2.34 3.02
CA ILE A 97 11.59 -3.68 3.62
C ILE A 97 12.96 -4.33 3.46
N HIS A 98 13.56 -4.31 2.26
CA HIS A 98 14.89 -4.87 2.00
C HIS A 98 15.99 -4.20 2.83
N PHE A 99 15.85 -2.91 3.14
CA PHE A 99 16.79 -2.20 4.00
C PHE A 99 16.70 -2.67 5.47
N ASN A 100 15.51 -3.05 5.92
CA ASN A 100 15.25 -3.41 7.32
C ASN A 100 15.24 -4.92 7.59
N LEU A 101 15.00 -5.74 6.55
CA LEU A 101 14.94 -7.20 6.66
C LEU A 101 15.87 -7.85 5.62
N PRO A 102 16.53 -8.99 5.96
CA PRO A 102 17.28 -9.75 4.98
C PRO A 102 16.35 -10.29 3.90
N ARG A 103 16.82 -10.28 2.63
CA ARG A 103 16.07 -10.91 1.54
C ARG A 103 16.01 -12.41 1.75
N PRO A 104 14.85 -13.04 1.56
CA PRO A 104 14.72 -14.50 1.60
C PRO A 104 15.60 -15.18 0.55
N HIS A 105 16.11 -16.37 0.87
CA HIS A 105 16.99 -17.11 -0.05
C HIS A 105 16.22 -17.87 -1.13
N GLU A 106 14.96 -18.24 -0.86
CA GLU A 106 14.11 -19.03 -1.75
C GLU A 106 12.76 -18.31 -1.96
N PRO A 107 12.55 -17.66 -3.11
CA PRO A 107 11.27 -17.02 -3.41
C PRO A 107 10.17 -18.06 -3.64
N PHE A 108 8.95 -17.76 -3.17
CA PHE A 108 7.75 -18.61 -3.32
C PHE A 108 7.03 -18.39 -4.66
N ILE A 109 7.76 -18.21 -5.75
CA ILE A 109 7.18 -17.86 -7.06
C ILE A 109 6.15 -18.92 -7.52
N ASP A 110 6.47 -20.19 -7.34
CA ASP A 110 5.60 -21.29 -7.75
C ASP A 110 4.32 -21.43 -6.91
N LEU A 111 4.24 -20.74 -5.77
CA LEU A 111 3.07 -20.75 -4.89
C LEU A 111 2.13 -19.58 -5.14
N LEU A 112 2.47 -18.67 -6.04
CA LEU A 112 1.62 -17.53 -6.37
C LEU A 112 0.60 -17.92 -7.47
N PRO A 113 -0.68 -17.60 -7.28
CA PRO A 113 -1.65 -17.72 -8.34
C PRO A 113 -1.27 -16.80 -9.52
N PRO A 114 -1.57 -17.14 -10.77
CA PRO A 114 -1.25 -16.32 -11.95
C PRO A 114 -1.80 -14.88 -11.91
N GLN A 115 -2.90 -14.67 -11.19
CA GLN A 115 -3.55 -13.37 -10.97
C GLN A 115 -2.92 -12.57 -9.81
N GLY A 116 -1.95 -13.12 -9.10
CA GLY A 116 -1.40 -12.55 -7.88
C GLY A 116 -2.28 -12.82 -6.65
N ILE A 117 -1.97 -12.15 -5.53
CA ILE A 117 -2.75 -12.25 -4.30
C ILE A 117 -3.98 -11.35 -4.40
N LYS A 118 -5.16 -11.94 -4.16
CA LYS A 118 -6.44 -11.24 -4.11
C LYS A 118 -6.97 -11.22 -2.67
N LEU A 119 -7.28 -10.03 -2.16
CA LEU A 119 -7.84 -9.83 -0.81
C LEU A 119 -9.37 -9.83 -0.78
N THR A 120 -10.02 -9.69 -1.95
CA THR A 120 -11.47 -9.74 -2.06
C THR A 120 -11.99 -11.19 -2.09
N PRO A 121 -13.24 -11.44 -1.66
CA PRO A 121 -13.91 -12.72 -1.84
C PRO A 121 -13.93 -13.17 -3.30
N SER A 122 -14.17 -14.47 -3.54
CA SER A 122 -14.10 -15.08 -4.89
C SER A 122 -15.08 -14.48 -5.91
N HIS A 123 -16.22 -13.95 -5.44
CA HIS A 123 -17.30 -13.49 -6.31
C HIS A 123 -17.14 -12.08 -6.87
N TYR A 124 -16.09 -11.33 -6.48
CA TYR A 124 -15.75 -10.03 -7.09
C TYR A 124 -14.27 -9.69 -6.95
N ALA A 125 -13.80 -8.76 -7.76
CA ALA A 125 -12.49 -8.17 -7.67
C ALA A 125 -12.52 -6.69 -8.10
N TYR A 126 -11.57 -5.90 -7.63
CA TYR A 126 -11.38 -4.52 -8.07
C TYR A 126 -10.37 -4.47 -9.20
N LEU A 127 -10.74 -3.81 -10.28
CA LEU A 127 -9.87 -3.54 -11.42
C LEU A 127 -9.58 -2.04 -11.48
N LYS A 128 -8.33 -1.66 -11.31
CA LYS A 128 -7.90 -0.26 -11.42
C LYS A 128 -7.68 0.09 -12.90
N ILE A 129 -8.49 1.01 -13.43
CA ILE A 129 -8.40 1.45 -14.83
C ILE A 129 -7.68 2.79 -15.01
N SER A 130 -7.70 3.63 -13.97
CA SER A 130 -7.06 4.95 -13.97
C SER A 130 -6.68 5.38 -12.56
N GLU A 131 -5.86 6.40 -12.45
CA GLU A 131 -5.37 6.97 -11.20
C GLU A 131 -5.36 8.49 -11.27
N GLY A 132 -5.48 9.18 -10.10
CA GLY A 132 -5.47 10.64 -10.03
C GLY A 132 -6.77 11.30 -10.48
N CYS A 133 -6.78 12.64 -10.53
CA CYS A 133 -7.97 13.41 -10.93
C CYS A 133 -7.59 14.82 -11.43
N ASN A 134 -8.20 15.25 -12.56
CA ASN A 134 -7.97 16.57 -13.14
C ASN A 134 -9.03 17.63 -12.76
N HIS A 135 -10.07 17.29 -11.99
CA HIS A 135 -11.17 18.20 -11.73
C HIS A 135 -10.83 19.41 -10.84
N ARG A 136 -9.77 19.34 -10.03
CA ARG A 136 -9.28 20.47 -9.21
C ARG A 136 -10.37 21.15 -8.37
N CYS A 137 -11.35 20.41 -7.84
CA CYS A 137 -12.38 20.95 -6.95
C CYS A 137 -11.74 21.58 -5.71
N THR A 138 -12.24 22.74 -5.29
CA THR A 138 -11.63 23.58 -4.23
C THR A 138 -11.53 22.88 -2.87
N PHE A 139 -12.42 21.94 -2.58
CA PHE A 139 -12.48 21.17 -1.34
C PHE A 139 -11.78 19.80 -1.43
N CYS A 140 -11.23 19.44 -2.60
CA CYS A 140 -10.77 18.08 -2.87
C CYS A 140 -9.25 17.97 -2.82
N ILE A 141 -8.75 17.06 -1.97
CA ILE A 141 -7.32 16.79 -1.79
C ILE A 141 -6.76 15.74 -2.79
N ILE A 142 -7.62 15.04 -3.56
CA ILE A 142 -7.19 13.93 -4.42
C ILE A 142 -6.08 14.32 -5.38
N PRO A 143 -6.13 15.45 -6.14
CA PRO A 143 -5.06 15.81 -7.05
C PRO A 143 -3.71 16.04 -6.37
N SER A 144 -3.71 16.54 -5.13
CA SER A 144 -2.47 16.75 -4.38
C SER A 144 -1.86 15.46 -3.82
N LEU A 145 -2.67 14.44 -3.55
CA LEU A 145 -2.22 13.15 -3.03
C LEU A 145 -1.89 12.14 -4.13
N ARG A 146 -2.71 12.10 -5.20
CA ARG A 146 -2.61 11.09 -6.27
C ARG A 146 -2.20 11.64 -7.63
N GLY A 147 -2.00 12.96 -7.74
CA GLY A 147 -1.61 13.61 -8.98
C GLY A 147 -2.74 13.75 -10.01
N ASP A 148 -2.34 14.07 -11.24
CA ASP A 148 -3.24 14.20 -12.38
C ASP A 148 -3.77 12.85 -12.84
N LEU A 149 -4.93 12.87 -13.54
CA LEU A 149 -5.54 11.66 -14.06
C LEU A 149 -4.64 11.00 -15.11
N VAL A 150 -4.25 9.77 -14.84
CA VAL A 150 -3.52 8.90 -15.77
C VAL A 150 -4.29 7.61 -15.95
N SER A 151 -4.66 7.30 -17.20
CA SER A 151 -5.32 6.04 -17.54
C SER A 151 -4.29 4.96 -17.85
N ARG A 152 -4.58 3.74 -17.43
CA ARG A 152 -3.77 2.57 -17.78
C ARG A 152 -3.98 2.20 -19.25
N PRO A 153 -2.97 1.61 -19.93
CA PRO A 153 -3.13 1.07 -21.27
C PRO A 153 -4.26 0.03 -21.32
N ILE A 154 -5.11 0.13 -22.33
CA ILE A 154 -6.29 -0.76 -22.48
C ILE A 154 -5.88 -2.23 -22.51
N GLY A 155 -4.78 -2.57 -23.19
CA GLY A 155 -4.28 -3.95 -23.25
C GLY A 155 -3.89 -4.54 -21.90
N ASP A 156 -3.34 -3.74 -20.99
CA ASP A 156 -2.98 -4.18 -19.66
C ASP A 156 -4.21 -4.37 -18.77
N VAL A 157 -5.19 -3.47 -18.91
CA VAL A 157 -6.47 -3.58 -18.19
C VAL A 157 -7.22 -4.85 -18.62
N ILE A 158 -7.30 -5.14 -19.92
CA ILE A 158 -7.97 -6.34 -20.43
C ILE A 158 -7.26 -7.60 -19.93
N LYS A 159 -5.94 -7.69 -20.03
CA LYS A 159 -5.17 -8.84 -19.54
C LYS A 159 -5.38 -9.10 -18.06
N GLU A 160 -5.44 -8.05 -17.23
CA GLU A 160 -5.71 -8.19 -15.81
C GLU A 160 -7.15 -8.64 -15.56
N ALA A 161 -8.13 -8.08 -16.30
CA ALA A 161 -9.53 -8.50 -16.21
C ALA A 161 -9.69 -10.00 -16.55
N GLU A 162 -9.06 -10.46 -17.63
CA GLU A 162 -9.09 -11.89 -18.03
C GLU A 162 -8.52 -12.81 -16.94
N LYS A 163 -7.40 -12.44 -16.31
CA LYS A 163 -6.83 -13.18 -15.19
C LYS A 163 -7.77 -13.23 -13.97
N LEU A 164 -8.41 -12.10 -13.66
CA LEU A 164 -9.34 -12.01 -12.53
C LEU A 164 -10.61 -12.86 -12.75
N VAL A 165 -11.07 -12.98 -14.01
CA VAL A 165 -12.25 -13.83 -14.34
C VAL A 165 -11.90 -15.32 -14.26
N GLN A 166 -10.63 -15.69 -14.49
CA GLN A 166 -10.16 -17.09 -14.43
C GLN A 166 -9.82 -17.55 -13.01
N SER A 167 -9.78 -16.63 -12.05
CA SER A 167 -9.48 -16.90 -10.65
C SER A 167 -10.74 -17.16 -9.83
#